data_27af79f199a761d17809c45cdedbbe36
#
_entry.id   27af79f199a761d17809c45cdedbbe36
#
_cell.length_a   1.000
_cell.length_b   1.000
_cell.length_c   1.000
_cell.angle_alpha   90.00
_cell.angle_beta   90.00
_cell.angle_gamma   90.00
#
_symmetry.space_group_name_H-M   'P 1'
#
loop_
_entity.id
_entity.type
_entity.pdbx_description
1 polymer ?
#
loop_
_entity_poly.entity_id
_entity_poly.type
_entity_poly.pdbx_seq_one_letter_code
_entity_poly.pdbx_strand_id
1 'polypeptide(L)'
;MSFRKHTAQQQAHINTFRFITGFLCMVIVVLAYCVWEARKDLWIHIPPDLRSGSTRLWWDIPPESVYAFGLYIFQQVQRWPKDGEVDYKGNLFRYAAYLTPSCKVFLEKDFEFRRNAGELRGRERTTSEIPGRGIGESNGRVIQHSINDWTVNLDMDSTEYYAGEKIKRAL
;
A
#
# COMPACT_ATOMS: atom_id res chain seq x y z
N MET A 1 8.12 -74.50 13.63
CA MET A 1 8.57 -73.39 14.52
C MET A 1 8.88 -72.06 13.78
N SER A 2 8.62 -71.91 12.49
CA SER A 2 8.95 -70.67 11.72
C SER A 2 7.85 -69.59 11.74
N PHE A 3 6.58 -69.94 11.77
CA PHE A 3 5.47 -68.97 11.67
C PHE A 3 5.39 -67.98 12.85
N ARG A 4 5.65 -68.39 14.06
CA ARG A 4 5.64 -67.51 15.22
C ARG A 4 6.76 -66.46 15.20
N LYS A 5 7.89 -66.78 14.60
CA LYS A 5 9.00 -65.82 14.49
C LYS A 5 8.71 -64.76 13.42
N HIS A 6 8.03 -65.13 12.31
CA HIS A 6 7.65 -64.19 11.27
C HIS A 6 6.58 -63.16 11.75
N THR A 7 5.56 -63.60 12.49
CA THR A 7 4.56 -62.71 13.03
C THR A 7 5.11 -61.73 14.09
N ALA A 8 6.02 -62.18 14.95
CA ALA A 8 6.70 -61.33 15.92
C ALA A 8 7.62 -60.28 15.22
N GLN A 9 8.29 -60.66 14.17
CA GLN A 9 9.13 -59.76 13.39
C GLN A 9 8.28 -58.70 12.63
N GLN A 10 7.16 -59.09 12.04
CA GLN A 10 6.22 -58.16 11.41
C GLN A 10 5.61 -57.18 12.43
N GLN A 11 5.23 -57.62 13.60
CA GLN A 11 4.73 -56.76 14.68
C GLN A 11 5.77 -55.77 15.16
N ALA A 12 7.04 -56.17 15.27
CA ALA A 12 8.13 -55.27 15.61
C ALA A 12 8.31 -54.17 14.56
N HIS A 13 8.27 -54.51 13.26
CA HIS A 13 8.34 -53.53 12.17
C HIS A 13 7.14 -52.56 12.16
N ILE A 14 5.93 -53.05 12.39
CA ILE A 14 4.73 -52.21 12.52
C ILE A 14 4.84 -51.24 13.70
N ASN A 15 5.34 -51.70 14.83
CA ASN A 15 5.55 -50.80 15.96
C ASN A 15 6.62 -49.77 15.72
N THR A 16 7.74 -50.15 15.08
CA THR A 16 8.79 -49.21 14.69
C THR A 16 8.24 -48.14 13.69
N PHE A 17 7.44 -48.57 12.72
CA PHE A 17 6.78 -47.63 11.81
C PHE A 17 5.85 -46.67 12.53
N ARG A 18 5.07 -47.15 13.49
CA ARG A 18 4.18 -46.30 14.29
C ARG A 18 4.95 -45.26 15.10
N PHE A 19 6.07 -45.66 15.71
CA PHE A 19 6.95 -44.74 16.43
C PHE A 19 7.59 -43.70 15.53
N ILE A 20 8.08 -44.09 14.33
CA ILE A 20 8.65 -43.16 13.36
C ILE A 20 7.60 -42.20 12.87
N THR A 21 6.41 -42.69 12.53
CA THR A 21 5.31 -41.83 12.04
C THR A 21 4.87 -40.84 13.12
N GLY A 22 4.72 -41.30 14.39
CA GLY A 22 4.39 -40.44 15.52
C GLY A 22 5.44 -39.34 15.74
N PHE A 23 6.73 -39.72 15.66
CA PHE A 23 7.84 -38.78 15.80
C PHE A 23 7.84 -37.75 14.65
N LEU A 24 7.62 -38.18 13.41
CA LEU A 24 7.53 -37.29 12.24
C LEU A 24 6.34 -36.30 12.38
N CYS A 25 5.18 -36.78 12.82
CA CYS A 25 4.03 -35.91 13.07
C CYS A 25 4.34 -34.86 14.15
N MET A 26 5.02 -35.28 15.23
CA MET A 26 5.44 -34.34 16.28
C MET A 26 6.41 -33.26 15.73
N VAL A 27 7.38 -33.65 14.92
CA VAL A 27 8.31 -32.70 14.28
C VAL A 27 7.57 -31.72 13.37
N ILE A 28 6.60 -32.18 12.57
CA ILE A 28 5.78 -31.32 11.71
C ILE A 28 4.99 -30.31 12.54
N VAL A 29 4.37 -30.73 13.63
CA VAL A 29 3.62 -29.82 14.54
C VAL A 29 4.54 -28.77 15.15
N VAL A 30 5.72 -29.16 15.61
CA VAL A 30 6.72 -28.23 16.16
C VAL A 30 7.18 -27.23 15.09
N LEU A 31 7.48 -27.70 13.87
CA LEU A 31 7.88 -26.82 12.78
C LEU A 31 6.75 -25.86 12.38
N ALA A 32 5.51 -26.34 12.31
CA ALA A 32 4.36 -25.49 12.01
C ALA A 32 4.17 -24.40 13.09
N TYR A 33 4.35 -24.75 14.36
CA TYR A 33 4.33 -23.81 15.47
C TYR A 33 5.47 -22.78 15.36
N CYS A 34 6.69 -23.22 15.09
CA CYS A 34 7.84 -22.31 14.90
C CYS A 34 7.63 -21.35 13.74
N VAL A 35 7.09 -21.81 12.61
CA VAL A 35 6.76 -20.95 11.45
C VAL A 35 5.67 -19.94 11.80
N TRP A 36 4.67 -20.34 12.58
CA TRP A 36 3.62 -19.44 13.02
C TRP A 36 4.15 -18.35 13.97
N GLU A 37 4.98 -18.74 14.93
CA GLU A 37 5.60 -17.78 15.87
C GLU A 37 6.58 -16.84 15.15
N ALA A 38 7.41 -17.34 14.24
CA ALA A 38 8.37 -16.55 13.47
C ALA A 38 7.70 -15.44 12.62
N ARG A 39 6.45 -15.63 12.22
CA ARG A 39 5.68 -14.60 11.51
C ARG A 39 5.36 -13.38 12.37
N LYS A 40 5.30 -13.52 13.68
CA LYS A 40 4.95 -12.41 14.59
C LYS A 40 6.11 -11.44 14.77
N ASP A 41 7.34 -11.91 14.63
CA ASP A 41 8.56 -11.15 14.94
C ASP A 41 9.39 -10.82 13.70
N LEU A 42 8.76 -10.80 12.51
CA LEU A 42 9.47 -10.43 11.29
C LEU A 42 9.73 -8.91 11.27
N TRP A 43 10.96 -8.52 11.50
CA TRP A 43 11.42 -7.14 11.42
C TRP A 43 11.96 -6.87 10.01
N ILE A 44 11.39 -5.88 9.33
CA ILE A 44 11.88 -5.44 8.02
C ILE A 44 12.65 -4.14 8.20
N HIS A 45 13.87 -4.12 7.68
CA HIS A 45 14.66 -2.90 7.60
C HIS A 45 14.26 -2.16 6.33
N ILE A 46 13.39 -1.15 6.48
CA ILE A 46 13.05 -0.26 5.37
C ILE A 46 13.93 0.98 5.54
N PRO A 47 14.75 1.35 4.56
CA PRO A 47 15.49 2.59 4.59
C PRO A 47 14.64 3.75 4.05
N PRO A 48 13.81 4.43 4.85
CA PRO A 48 13.13 5.65 4.40
C PRO A 48 14.02 6.87 4.63
N ASP A 49 14.97 6.75 5.53
CA ASP A 49 15.91 7.79 5.82
C ASP A 49 17.32 7.21 5.78
N LEU A 50 18.15 7.70 4.86
CA LEU A 50 19.55 7.29 4.71
C LEU A 50 20.40 7.63 5.95
N ARG A 51 19.87 8.36 6.93
CA ARG A 51 20.54 8.78 8.13
C ARG A 51 20.22 7.95 9.37
N SER A 52 18.99 7.40 9.44
CA SER A 52 18.55 6.57 10.57
C SER A 52 17.74 5.40 10.05
N GLY A 53 18.33 4.23 9.88
CA GLY A 53 17.59 3.03 9.55
C GLY A 53 16.50 2.79 10.60
N SER A 54 15.25 2.65 10.20
CA SER A 54 14.19 2.23 11.11
C SER A 54 13.94 0.74 10.96
N THR A 55 14.04 0.03 12.09
CA THR A 55 13.66 -1.38 12.18
C THR A 55 12.22 -1.43 12.66
N ARG A 56 11.30 -1.93 11.83
CA ARG A 56 9.85 -1.99 12.13
C ARG A 56 9.31 -3.39 11.90
N LEU A 57 8.20 -3.70 12.52
CA LEU A 57 7.44 -4.91 12.26
C LEU A 57 6.90 -4.87 10.81
N TRP A 58 6.83 -6.01 10.14
CA TRP A 58 6.47 -6.07 8.72
C TRP A 58 5.06 -5.54 8.40
N TRP A 59 4.18 -5.46 9.38
CA TRP A 59 2.82 -4.90 9.28
C TRP A 59 2.71 -3.44 9.74
N ASP A 60 3.79 -2.86 10.28
CA ASP A 60 3.80 -1.48 10.74
C ASP A 60 4.17 -0.55 9.58
N ILE A 61 3.15 0.05 8.99
CA ILE A 61 3.32 0.96 7.86
C ILE A 61 3.66 2.36 8.42
N PRO A 62 4.84 2.91 8.06
CA PRO A 62 5.21 4.24 8.54
C PRO A 62 4.25 5.31 7.99
N PRO A 63 3.82 6.28 8.82
CA PRO A 63 2.98 7.39 8.40
C PRO A 63 3.57 8.17 7.21
N GLU A 64 4.89 8.27 7.13
CA GLU A 64 5.62 8.94 6.05
C GLU A 64 5.40 8.23 4.71
N SER A 65 5.34 6.91 4.69
CA SER A 65 5.06 6.12 3.49
C SER A 65 3.61 6.28 3.04
N VAL A 66 2.68 6.33 3.99
CA VAL A 66 1.25 6.56 3.70
C VAL A 66 1.07 7.96 3.12
N TYR A 67 1.72 8.97 3.73
CA TYR A 67 1.71 10.34 3.25
C TYR A 67 2.27 10.46 1.83
N ALA A 68 3.47 9.93 1.61
CA ALA A 68 4.13 9.97 0.31
C ALA A 68 3.30 9.29 -0.79
N PHE A 69 2.65 8.17 -0.46
CA PHE A 69 1.76 7.47 -1.38
C PHE A 69 0.51 8.31 -1.70
N GLY A 70 -0.16 8.86 -0.69
CA GLY A 70 -1.33 9.71 -0.87
C GLY A 70 -1.00 10.96 -1.70
N LEU A 71 0.11 11.63 -1.38
CA LEU A 71 0.62 12.77 -2.12
C LEU A 71 0.90 12.42 -3.58
N TYR A 72 1.60 11.30 -3.83
CA TYR A 72 1.91 10.83 -5.18
C TYR A 72 0.65 10.60 -6.00
N ILE A 73 -0.31 9.83 -5.50
CA ILE A 73 -1.56 9.53 -6.22
C ILE A 73 -2.35 10.82 -6.50
N PHE A 74 -2.47 11.71 -5.51
CA PHE A 74 -3.15 12.99 -5.69
C PHE A 74 -2.49 13.83 -6.78
N GLN A 75 -1.17 13.98 -6.75
CA GLN A 75 -0.43 14.73 -7.77
C GLN A 75 -0.63 14.12 -9.15
N GLN A 76 -0.56 12.80 -9.31
CA GLN A 76 -0.72 12.14 -10.59
C GLN A 76 -2.12 12.32 -11.18
N VAL A 77 -3.15 12.24 -10.36
CA VAL A 77 -4.54 12.45 -10.80
C VAL A 77 -4.77 13.91 -11.22
N GLN A 78 -4.21 14.87 -10.48
CA GLN A 78 -4.43 16.30 -10.68
C GLN A 78 -3.42 16.98 -11.63
N ARG A 79 -2.46 16.24 -12.16
CA ARG A 79 -1.47 16.76 -13.09
C ARG A 79 -1.97 16.69 -14.53
N TRP A 80 -2.04 17.84 -15.20
CA TRP A 80 -2.46 17.97 -16.60
C TRP A 80 -1.33 18.65 -17.39
N PRO A 81 -0.43 17.88 -18.02
CA PRO A 81 0.76 18.45 -18.67
C PRO A 81 0.50 19.11 -20.02
N LYS A 82 -0.65 18.86 -20.67
CA LYS A 82 -0.95 19.40 -22.00
C LYS A 82 -2.38 19.93 -22.13
N ASP A 83 -3.36 19.15 -21.73
CA ASP A 83 -4.78 19.47 -21.87
C ASP A 83 -5.58 18.79 -20.78
N GLY A 84 -6.18 19.57 -19.90
CA GLY A 84 -6.94 19.04 -18.78
C GLY A 84 -8.10 18.13 -19.21
N GLU A 85 -8.72 18.33 -20.37
CA GLU A 85 -9.81 17.46 -20.82
C GLU A 85 -9.33 16.06 -21.17
N VAL A 86 -8.16 15.93 -21.78
CA VAL A 86 -7.56 14.64 -22.16
C VAL A 86 -6.81 14.02 -20.98
N ASP A 87 -5.98 14.84 -20.32
CA ASP A 87 -5.07 14.37 -19.28
C ASP A 87 -5.80 13.93 -18.03
N TYR A 88 -6.82 14.70 -17.56
CA TYR A 88 -7.57 14.34 -16.35
C TYR A 88 -8.33 13.02 -16.53
N LYS A 89 -9.05 12.88 -17.67
CA LYS A 89 -9.74 11.62 -17.99
C LYS A 89 -8.76 10.44 -18.10
N GLY A 90 -7.63 10.66 -18.79
CA GLY A 90 -6.57 9.66 -18.94
C GLY A 90 -5.96 9.24 -17.60
N ASN A 91 -5.76 10.19 -16.68
CA ASN A 91 -5.25 9.93 -15.34
C ASN A 91 -6.24 9.13 -14.49
N LEU A 92 -7.54 9.46 -14.53
CA LEU A 92 -8.57 8.68 -13.83
C LEU A 92 -8.58 7.20 -14.27
N PHE A 93 -8.40 6.95 -15.55
CA PHE A 93 -8.30 5.59 -16.07
C PHE A 93 -6.98 4.91 -15.63
N ARG A 94 -5.85 5.61 -15.77
CA ARG A 94 -4.52 5.08 -15.45
C ARG A 94 -4.36 4.70 -13.99
N TYR A 95 -4.89 5.54 -13.10
CA TYR A 95 -4.78 5.34 -11.64
C TYR A 95 -6.02 4.71 -11.01
N ALA A 96 -6.95 4.18 -11.82
CA ALA A 96 -8.20 3.58 -11.34
C ALA A 96 -8.01 2.45 -10.31
N ALA A 97 -6.90 1.71 -10.39
CA ALA A 97 -6.57 0.64 -9.44
C ALA A 97 -6.28 1.14 -8.00
N TYR A 98 -5.92 2.41 -7.86
CA TYR A 98 -5.62 3.05 -6.56
C TYR A 98 -6.80 3.86 -6.01
N LEU A 99 -7.91 3.91 -6.75
CA LEU A 99 -9.10 4.68 -6.38
C LEU A 99 -10.23 3.73 -5.95
N THR A 100 -10.87 4.04 -4.85
CA THR A 100 -12.11 3.32 -4.47
C THR A 100 -13.23 3.64 -5.46
N PRO A 101 -14.24 2.77 -5.62
CA PRO A 101 -15.37 3.02 -6.51
C PRO A 101 -16.08 4.36 -6.23
N SER A 102 -16.24 4.71 -4.96
CA SER A 102 -16.85 5.98 -4.55
C SER A 102 -15.99 7.20 -4.92
N CYS A 103 -14.68 7.12 -4.71
CA CYS A 103 -13.74 8.17 -5.10
C CYS A 103 -13.71 8.34 -6.64
N LYS A 104 -13.72 7.25 -7.38
CA LYS A 104 -13.77 7.27 -8.84
C LYS A 104 -15.02 8.00 -9.34
N VAL A 105 -16.20 7.65 -8.83
CA VAL A 105 -17.46 8.32 -9.19
C VAL A 105 -17.42 9.82 -8.84
N PHE A 106 -16.84 10.17 -7.70
CA PHE A 106 -16.68 11.57 -7.30
C PHE A 106 -15.79 12.34 -8.28
N LEU A 107 -14.64 11.80 -8.64
CA LEU A 107 -13.70 12.42 -9.58
C LEU A 107 -14.24 12.48 -11.03
N GLU A 108 -15.01 11.48 -11.44
CA GLU A 108 -15.70 11.50 -12.75
C GLU A 108 -16.75 12.62 -12.80
N LYS A 109 -17.49 12.84 -11.71
CA LYS A 109 -18.42 13.97 -11.61
C LYS A 109 -17.72 15.31 -11.59
N ASP A 110 -16.59 15.45 -10.90
CA ASP A 110 -15.77 16.67 -10.91
C ASP A 110 -15.23 16.94 -12.33
N PHE A 111 -14.77 15.90 -13.04
CA PHE A 111 -14.35 16.02 -14.43
C PHE A 111 -15.49 16.56 -15.32
N GLU A 112 -16.68 15.97 -15.26
CA GLU A 112 -17.83 16.43 -16.06
C GLU A 112 -18.25 17.85 -15.71
N PHE A 113 -18.25 18.20 -14.42
CA PHE A 113 -18.56 19.56 -13.97
C PHE A 113 -17.57 20.58 -14.57
N ARG A 114 -16.26 20.33 -14.45
CA ARG A 114 -15.20 21.20 -14.98
C ARG A 114 -15.20 21.26 -16.49
N ARG A 115 -15.46 20.15 -17.17
CA ARG A 115 -15.59 20.10 -18.63
C ARG A 115 -16.73 20.97 -19.11
N ASN A 116 -17.89 20.86 -18.50
CA ASN A 116 -19.06 21.66 -18.85
C ASN A 116 -18.87 23.15 -18.55
N ALA A 117 -18.09 23.48 -17.52
CA ALA A 117 -17.70 24.85 -17.19
C ALA A 117 -16.60 25.41 -18.12
N GLY A 118 -16.03 24.60 -19.05
CA GLY A 118 -14.92 25.02 -19.92
C GLY A 118 -13.59 25.19 -19.18
N GLU A 119 -13.44 24.57 -18.02
CA GLU A 119 -12.25 24.71 -17.15
C GLU A 119 -11.14 23.70 -17.46
N LEU A 120 -11.27 22.86 -18.47
CA LEU A 120 -10.29 21.81 -18.77
C LEU A 120 -9.59 22.02 -20.11
N ARG A 121 -10.32 22.43 -21.12
CA ARG A 121 -9.83 22.48 -22.50
C ARG A 121 -8.69 23.47 -22.67
N GLY A 122 -7.55 22.97 -23.17
CA GLY A 122 -6.35 23.76 -23.41
C GLY A 122 -5.70 24.29 -22.14
N ARG A 123 -6.07 23.75 -20.97
CA ARG A 123 -5.45 24.10 -19.68
C ARG A 123 -4.45 23.06 -19.25
N GLU A 124 -3.33 23.56 -18.76
CA GLU A 124 -2.30 22.79 -18.09
C GLU A 124 -2.42 23.03 -16.59
N ARG A 125 -2.19 22.00 -15.80
CA ARG A 125 -2.16 22.10 -14.33
C ARG A 125 -0.95 21.39 -13.76
N THR A 126 -0.28 22.09 -12.84
CA THR A 126 0.73 21.51 -11.96
C THR A 126 0.28 21.62 -10.53
N THR A 127 0.50 20.55 -9.76
CA THR A 127 0.23 20.50 -8.32
C THR A 127 1.51 20.21 -7.58
N SER A 128 1.78 20.98 -6.55
CA SER A 128 2.93 20.80 -5.66
C SER A 128 2.51 20.95 -4.21
N GLU A 129 3.23 20.29 -3.33
CA GLU A 129 3.09 20.51 -1.89
C GLU A 129 3.56 21.92 -1.54
N ILE A 130 2.89 22.57 -0.59
CA ILE A 130 3.32 23.88 -0.09
C ILE A 130 4.61 23.70 0.72
N PRO A 131 5.70 24.39 0.37
CA PRO A 131 6.95 24.27 1.08
C PRO A 131 6.81 24.51 2.59
N GLY A 132 7.34 23.59 3.40
CA GLY A 132 7.28 23.66 4.86
C GLY A 132 5.96 23.18 5.47
N ARG A 133 4.99 22.73 4.66
CA ARG A 133 3.72 22.19 5.14
C ARG A 133 3.55 20.69 4.89
N GLY A 134 4.60 19.99 4.54
CA GLY A 134 4.61 18.55 4.38
C GLY A 134 4.58 17.77 5.69
N ILE A 135 4.91 16.49 5.60
CA ILE A 135 5.05 15.65 6.78
C ILE A 135 6.28 16.08 7.58
N GLY A 136 6.07 16.54 8.80
CA GLY A 136 7.12 16.88 9.75
C GLY A 136 6.89 16.18 11.09
N GLU A 137 7.86 16.24 12.00
CA GLU A 137 7.88 15.49 13.26
C GLU A 137 6.67 15.67 14.18
N SER A 138 5.84 16.71 13.98
CA SER A 138 4.73 17.03 14.91
C SER A 138 3.35 17.16 14.29
N ASN A 139 3.14 16.76 13.06
CA ASN A 139 2.07 17.41 12.30
C ASN A 139 0.74 16.70 12.17
N GLY A 140 0.39 15.67 12.78
CA GLY A 140 -0.97 15.09 12.64
C GLY A 140 -1.49 15.01 11.17
N ARG A 141 -0.57 15.04 10.17
CA ARG A 141 -0.89 14.98 8.74
C ARG A 141 -1.42 13.63 8.33
N VAL A 142 -1.03 12.60 9.06
CA VAL A 142 -1.49 11.24 8.88
C VAL A 142 -2.14 10.81 10.19
N ILE A 143 -3.43 10.52 10.14
CA ILE A 143 -4.20 10.03 11.28
C ILE A 143 -4.54 8.58 10.99
N GLN A 144 -4.03 7.67 11.79
CA GLN A 144 -4.35 6.25 11.69
C GLN A 144 -5.62 5.93 12.47
N HIS A 145 -6.63 5.40 11.78
CA HIS A 145 -7.88 4.95 12.39
C HIS A 145 -7.84 3.44 12.68
N SER A 146 -7.21 2.67 11.80
CA SER A 146 -7.01 1.23 11.97
C SER A 146 -5.75 0.78 11.23
N ILE A 147 -5.43 -0.51 11.27
CA ILE A 147 -4.26 -1.09 10.56
C ILE A 147 -4.32 -0.80 9.04
N ASN A 148 -5.53 -0.67 8.46
CA ASN A 148 -5.73 -0.52 7.02
C ASN A 148 -6.45 0.79 6.66
N ASP A 149 -6.61 1.71 7.61
CA ASP A 149 -7.39 2.94 7.38
C ASP A 149 -6.68 4.16 7.97
N TRP A 150 -6.37 5.12 7.09
CA TRP A 150 -5.69 6.36 7.43
C TRP A 150 -6.35 7.55 6.75
N THR A 151 -6.32 8.68 7.44
CA THR A 151 -6.62 9.98 6.85
C THR A 151 -5.32 10.74 6.62
N VAL A 152 -5.11 11.18 5.37
CA VAL A 152 -3.95 11.99 4.98
C VAL A 152 -4.42 13.40 4.64
N ASN A 153 -3.90 14.39 5.37
CA ASN A 153 -4.16 15.81 5.12
C ASN A 153 -3.03 16.41 4.28
N LEU A 154 -3.35 16.83 3.06
CA LEU A 154 -2.41 17.41 2.11
C LEU A 154 -2.67 18.91 1.95
N ASP A 155 -1.66 19.74 2.14
CA ASP A 155 -1.69 21.16 1.79
C ASP A 155 -1.01 21.35 0.44
N MET A 156 -1.82 21.61 -0.60
CA MET A 156 -1.37 21.62 -1.97
C MET A 156 -1.54 22.99 -2.62
N ASP A 157 -0.54 23.40 -3.40
CA ASP A 157 -0.62 24.54 -4.31
C ASP A 157 -0.91 24.02 -5.73
N SER A 158 -1.98 24.51 -6.34
CA SER A 158 -2.38 24.15 -7.71
C SER A 158 -2.28 25.36 -8.61
N THR A 159 -1.42 25.29 -9.60
CA THR A 159 -1.23 26.35 -10.59
C THR A 159 -1.74 25.89 -11.94
N GLU A 160 -2.60 26.70 -12.55
CA GLU A 160 -3.14 26.47 -13.89
C GLU A 160 -2.60 27.49 -14.89
N TYR A 161 -2.38 26.99 -16.11
CA TYR A 161 -1.92 27.80 -17.25
C TYR A 161 -2.86 27.61 -18.43
N TYR A 162 -3.04 28.68 -19.22
CA TYR A 162 -3.75 28.66 -20.47
C TYR A 162 -2.93 29.44 -21.49
N ALA A 163 -2.61 28.84 -22.63
CA ALA A 163 -1.74 29.42 -23.64
C ALA A 163 -0.39 29.95 -23.08
N GLY A 164 0.15 29.27 -22.08
CA GLY A 164 1.42 29.64 -21.41
C GLY A 164 1.29 30.72 -20.32
N GLU A 165 0.11 31.32 -20.17
CA GLU A 165 -0.13 32.31 -19.11
C GLU A 165 -0.74 31.68 -17.84
N LYS A 166 -0.27 32.11 -16.69
CA LYS A 166 -0.80 31.67 -15.41
C LYS A 166 -2.18 32.31 -15.15
N ILE A 167 -3.21 31.46 -15.00
CA ILE A 167 -4.59 31.93 -14.88
C ILE A 167 -5.22 31.67 -13.50
N LYS A 168 -4.79 30.65 -12.80
CA LYS A 168 -5.37 30.28 -11.51
C LYS A 168 -4.31 29.70 -10.59
N ARG A 169 -4.41 30.09 -9.33
CA ARG A 169 -3.69 29.46 -8.22
C ARG A 169 -4.71 29.18 -7.12
N ALA A 170 -4.85 27.92 -6.75
CA ALA A 170 -5.61 27.50 -5.57
C ALA A 170 -4.63 27.09 -4.48
N LEU A 171 -4.92 27.48 -3.26
CA LEU A 171 -4.21 27.10 -2.06
C LEU A 171 -4.97 26.02 -1.31
#